data_6ec922f72c1852230013cce6fd05a3d6
#
_entry.id   6ec922f72c1852230013cce6fd05a3d6
#
_cell.length_a   1.000
_cell.length_b   1.000
_cell.length_c   1.000
_cell.angle_alpha   90.00
_cell.angle_beta   90.00
_cell.angle_gamma   90.00
#
_symmetry.space_group_name_H-M   'P 1'
#
loop_
_entity.id
_entity.type
_entity.pdbx_description
1 polymer ?
#
loop_
_entity_poly.entity_id
_entity_poly.type
_entity_poly.pdbx_seq_one_letter_code
_entity_poly.pdbx_strand_id
1 'polypeptide(L)'
;MVEQTSPKWLILDGYEDEPAAFGVPPYVGFHIRYLCGVLEQAKVDYEYLTIDQWRDLVRTNGEDWARNRLSTIEGFACIAGAVVPGRYLRGTPLSLKETRNIIRDLPSHVPALFGGWAIRGWRQQGWTPLRKNLFLAVQDTDATLYTYLQTGQWKHTRRNAEQWTQWAQAGALSKAVTNHPDLGEEEKRGPLTYEVEVYQGCVRYKRGCKFCIEPKKGIPIWRTPEDIIEEVRRAHDAGVQHVRLGGMTDTYTYMAEGVKELEYPVPNPEPIAQLLHGLREDERLGILHTDNGNPSIIAENLEESEAITKTLVETLSDGAVLSFGLESADPSVHEANWLNCDPAQLKSAIRLINTYGRERGERGLPKLLPGLNFIAGLNGE
;
A
#
# COMPACT_ATOMS: atom_id res chain seq x y z
N MET A 1 -34.43 21.31 -8.13
CA MET A 1 -33.68 20.13 -8.60
C MET A 1 -32.32 20.65 -9.01
N VAL A 2 -31.29 20.37 -8.23
CA VAL A 2 -29.91 20.68 -8.61
C VAL A 2 -29.59 19.68 -9.71
N GLU A 3 -29.30 20.14 -10.92
CA GLU A 3 -28.71 19.30 -11.95
C GLU A 3 -27.45 18.66 -11.35
N GLN A 4 -27.51 17.37 -11.01
CA GLN A 4 -26.32 16.59 -10.73
C GLN A 4 -25.58 16.45 -12.07
N THR A 5 -24.64 17.37 -12.32
CA THR A 5 -23.69 17.19 -13.41
C THR A 5 -23.00 15.86 -13.20
N SER A 6 -23.06 14.99 -14.19
CA SER A 6 -22.35 13.69 -14.15
C SER A 6 -20.88 13.96 -13.88
N PRO A 7 -20.23 13.26 -12.93
CA PRO A 7 -18.81 13.48 -12.62
C PRO A 7 -17.96 13.20 -13.85
N LYS A 8 -16.94 14.02 -14.06
CA LYS A 8 -16.06 13.90 -15.22
C LYS A 8 -15.29 12.57 -15.25
N TRP A 9 -14.81 12.11 -14.08
CA TRP A 9 -14.06 10.87 -13.96
C TRP A 9 -14.73 9.90 -12.99
N LEU A 10 -14.65 8.61 -13.30
CA LEU A 10 -14.94 7.54 -12.34
C LEU A 10 -13.65 6.87 -11.91
N ILE A 11 -13.40 6.91 -10.62
CA ILE A 11 -12.26 6.26 -9.97
C ILE A 11 -12.77 5.00 -9.27
N LEU A 12 -12.31 3.85 -9.72
CA LEU A 12 -12.67 2.55 -9.16
C LEU A 12 -11.51 2.00 -8.34
N ASP A 13 -11.73 1.89 -7.03
CA ASP A 13 -10.82 1.18 -6.15
C ASP A 13 -11.08 -0.33 -6.25
N GLY A 14 -10.28 -1.00 -7.05
CA GLY A 14 -10.36 -2.45 -7.21
C GLY A 14 -9.65 -3.21 -6.09
N TYR A 15 -9.25 -2.50 -5.03
CA TYR A 15 -8.40 -2.93 -3.93
C TYR A 15 -7.03 -3.41 -4.41
N GLU A 16 -6.01 -2.80 -3.88
CA GLU A 16 -4.64 -3.05 -4.32
C GLU A 16 -4.11 -4.38 -3.83
N ASP A 17 -4.53 -4.75 -2.61
CA ASP A 17 -4.05 -5.92 -1.90
C ASP A 17 -5.21 -6.57 -1.12
N GLU A 18 -5.03 -6.95 0.11
CA GLU A 18 -5.97 -7.69 0.96
C GLU A 18 -6.75 -6.78 1.95
N PRO A 19 -7.53 -5.78 1.49
CA PRO A 19 -8.05 -4.73 2.40
C PRO A 19 -9.07 -5.22 3.41
N ALA A 20 -9.55 -6.46 3.31
CA ALA A 20 -10.49 -7.04 4.25
C ALA A 20 -10.39 -8.57 4.29
N ALA A 21 -9.20 -9.12 4.14
CA ALA A 21 -8.95 -10.54 4.38
C ALA A 21 -9.24 -10.88 5.85
N PHE A 22 -9.51 -12.14 6.15
CA PHE A 22 -9.79 -12.58 7.51
C PHE A 22 -8.63 -12.23 8.45
N GLY A 23 -8.91 -11.43 9.46
CA GLY A 23 -7.92 -10.95 10.43
C GLY A 23 -7.19 -9.66 10.03
N VAL A 24 -7.45 -9.12 8.84
CA VAL A 24 -6.92 -7.82 8.41
C VAL A 24 -8.03 -6.79 8.48
N PRO A 25 -7.85 -5.67 9.19
CA PRO A 25 -8.84 -4.58 9.19
C PRO A 25 -8.90 -3.94 7.80
N PRO A 26 -10.04 -3.35 7.40
CA PRO A 26 -10.13 -2.64 6.14
C PRO A 26 -9.18 -1.44 6.13
N TYR A 27 -8.50 -1.25 5.01
CA TYR A 27 -7.61 -0.09 4.83
C TYR A 27 -7.79 0.56 3.46
N VAL A 28 -7.49 1.85 3.40
CA VAL A 28 -7.37 2.58 2.14
C VAL A 28 -5.90 2.64 1.72
N GLY A 29 -5.58 2.01 0.59
CA GLY A 29 -4.23 1.94 0.04
C GLY A 29 -3.72 3.28 -0.45
N PHE A 30 -2.41 3.44 -0.53
CA PHE A 30 -1.79 4.70 -0.96
C PHE A 30 -1.90 4.93 -2.47
N HIS A 31 -1.88 3.91 -3.32
CA HIS A 31 -1.95 4.10 -4.77
C HIS A 31 -3.28 4.71 -5.24
N ILE A 32 -4.42 4.28 -4.68
CA ILE A 32 -5.72 4.86 -5.02
C ILE A 32 -5.83 6.30 -4.53
N ARG A 33 -5.27 6.60 -3.35
CA ARG A 33 -5.26 7.95 -2.79
C ARG A 33 -4.40 8.91 -3.62
N TYR A 34 -3.22 8.46 -4.07
CA TYR A 34 -2.36 9.28 -4.95
C TYR A 34 -3.04 9.56 -6.29
N LEU A 35 -3.73 8.57 -6.84
CA LEU A 35 -4.53 8.76 -8.06
C LEU A 35 -5.61 9.84 -7.87
N CYS A 36 -6.34 9.78 -6.76
CA CYS A 36 -7.31 10.82 -6.39
C CYS A 36 -6.62 12.16 -6.11
N GLY A 37 -5.45 12.16 -5.46
CA GLY A 37 -4.66 13.35 -5.19
C GLY A 37 -4.24 14.12 -6.46
N VAL A 38 -3.94 13.40 -7.54
CA VAL A 38 -3.71 14.00 -8.85
C VAL A 38 -4.95 14.75 -9.35
N LEU A 39 -6.14 14.17 -9.21
CA LEU A 39 -7.39 14.79 -9.65
C LEU A 39 -7.76 16.00 -8.79
N GLU A 40 -7.57 15.90 -7.47
CA GLU A 40 -7.76 17.03 -6.54
C GLU A 40 -6.85 18.22 -6.92
N GLN A 41 -5.56 17.95 -7.14
CA GLN A 41 -4.60 18.97 -7.54
C GLN A 41 -4.95 19.59 -8.92
N ALA A 42 -5.39 18.77 -9.86
CA ALA A 42 -5.81 19.20 -11.19
C ALA A 42 -7.21 19.85 -11.20
N LYS A 43 -7.93 19.86 -10.08
CA LYS A 43 -9.31 20.34 -9.94
C LYS A 43 -10.26 19.67 -10.95
N VAL A 44 -10.06 18.40 -11.19
CA VAL A 44 -10.92 17.57 -12.04
C VAL A 44 -11.96 16.88 -11.16
N ASP A 45 -13.24 17.09 -11.48
CA ASP A 45 -14.31 16.43 -10.75
C ASP A 45 -14.35 14.93 -11.05
N TYR A 46 -14.56 14.11 -10.00
CA TYR A 46 -14.62 12.67 -10.09
C TYR A 46 -15.55 12.07 -9.04
N GLU A 47 -16.01 10.87 -9.31
CA GLU A 47 -16.67 9.99 -8.34
C GLU A 47 -15.66 8.91 -7.93
N TYR A 48 -15.66 8.57 -6.65
CA TYR A 48 -14.90 7.44 -6.11
C TYR A 48 -15.86 6.34 -5.69
N LEU A 49 -15.58 5.11 -6.12
CA LEU A 49 -16.28 3.90 -5.70
C LEU A 49 -15.27 2.80 -5.40
N THR A 50 -15.53 2.06 -4.32
CA THR A 50 -14.87 0.75 -4.14
C THR A 50 -15.48 -0.29 -5.07
N ILE A 51 -14.75 -1.35 -5.35
CA ILE A 51 -15.28 -2.47 -6.16
C ILE A 51 -16.51 -3.14 -5.51
N ASP A 52 -16.59 -3.15 -4.19
CA ASP A 52 -17.76 -3.69 -3.49
C ASP A 52 -18.98 -2.78 -3.68
N GLN A 53 -18.82 -1.45 -3.59
CA GLN A 53 -19.89 -0.51 -3.93
C GLN A 53 -20.33 -0.65 -5.38
N TRP A 54 -19.39 -0.80 -6.31
CA TRP A 54 -19.70 -1.06 -7.72
C TRP A 54 -20.50 -2.35 -7.91
N ARG A 55 -20.10 -3.45 -7.27
CA ARG A 55 -20.81 -4.74 -7.30
C ARG A 55 -22.24 -4.61 -6.77
N ASP A 56 -22.41 -3.87 -5.68
CA ASP A 56 -23.72 -3.65 -5.07
C ASP A 56 -24.62 -2.81 -5.97
N LEU A 57 -24.09 -1.75 -6.58
CA LEU A 57 -24.84 -0.93 -7.53
C LEU A 57 -25.25 -1.73 -8.77
N VAL A 58 -24.36 -2.56 -9.32
CA VAL A 58 -24.68 -3.43 -10.47
C VAL A 58 -25.71 -4.49 -10.08
N ARG A 59 -25.59 -5.09 -8.91
CA ARG A 59 -26.56 -6.08 -8.41
C ARG A 59 -27.96 -5.48 -8.23
N THR A 60 -28.03 -4.25 -7.74
CA THR A 60 -29.30 -3.56 -7.47
C THR A 60 -29.96 -3.04 -8.74
N ASN A 61 -29.19 -2.49 -9.67
CA ASN A 61 -29.71 -1.74 -10.81
C ASN A 61 -29.57 -2.50 -12.15
N GLY A 62 -28.82 -3.59 -12.18
CA GLY A 62 -28.59 -4.42 -13.37
C GLY A 62 -27.39 -3.97 -14.22
N GLU A 63 -27.01 -4.82 -15.18
CA GLU A 63 -25.86 -4.58 -16.08
C GLU A 63 -26.08 -3.40 -17.03
N ASP A 64 -27.34 -3.12 -17.43
CA ASP A 64 -27.67 -1.96 -18.27
C ASP A 64 -27.36 -0.64 -17.56
N TRP A 65 -27.60 -0.58 -16.26
CA TRP A 65 -27.20 0.56 -15.45
C TRP A 65 -25.70 0.77 -15.50
N ALA A 66 -24.90 -0.30 -15.35
CA ALA A 66 -23.43 -0.20 -15.40
C ALA A 66 -22.95 0.35 -16.75
N ARG A 67 -23.50 -0.15 -17.88
CA ARG A 67 -23.20 0.37 -19.22
C ARG A 67 -23.57 1.84 -19.37
N ASN A 68 -24.77 2.20 -18.93
CA ASN A 68 -25.21 3.59 -18.96
C ASN A 68 -24.33 4.49 -18.11
N ARG A 69 -23.97 4.05 -16.89
CA ARG A 69 -23.07 4.80 -16.00
C ARG A 69 -21.71 5.04 -16.63
N LEU A 70 -21.11 4.03 -17.24
CA LEU A 70 -19.83 4.14 -17.94
C LEU A 70 -19.92 5.00 -19.21
N SER A 71 -21.10 5.18 -19.79
CA SER A 71 -21.29 6.02 -20.98
C SER A 71 -21.39 7.52 -20.66
N THR A 72 -21.62 7.87 -19.40
CA THR A 72 -21.81 9.28 -18.97
C THR A 72 -20.54 9.93 -18.43
N ILE A 73 -19.46 9.19 -18.28
CA ILE A 73 -18.18 9.70 -17.75
C ILE A 73 -17.25 10.20 -18.87
N GLU A 74 -16.39 11.15 -18.55
CA GLU A 74 -15.36 11.66 -19.46
C GLU A 74 -14.03 10.92 -19.34
N GLY A 75 -13.81 10.18 -18.23
CA GLY A 75 -12.62 9.37 -18.02
C GLY A 75 -12.83 8.30 -16.95
N PHE A 76 -12.01 7.28 -16.99
CA PHE A 76 -12.04 6.14 -16.06
C PHE A 76 -10.63 5.82 -15.57
N ALA A 77 -10.47 5.62 -14.26
CA ALA A 77 -9.22 5.06 -13.74
C ALA A 77 -9.50 4.02 -12.65
N CYS A 78 -8.68 2.98 -12.61
CA CYS A 78 -8.83 1.86 -11.69
C CYS A 78 -7.47 1.40 -11.16
N ILE A 79 -7.41 1.16 -9.85
CA ILE A 79 -6.32 0.38 -9.24
C ILE A 79 -6.83 -1.05 -9.07
N ALA A 80 -6.14 -2.00 -9.71
CA ALA A 80 -6.47 -3.41 -9.65
C ALA A 80 -5.37 -4.16 -8.89
N GLY A 81 -5.72 -4.73 -7.75
CA GLY A 81 -4.82 -5.51 -6.90
C GLY A 81 -4.75 -6.98 -7.29
N ALA A 82 -4.00 -7.73 -6.53
CA ALA A 82 -3.89 -9.16 -6.68
C ALA A 82 -4.85 -9.87 -5.70
N VAL A 83 -5.54 -10.89 -6.19
CA VAL A 83 -6.30 -11.79 -5.30
C VAL A 83 -5.30 -12.73 -4.65
N VAL A 84 -5.17 -12.64 -3.33
CA VAL A 84 -4.34 -13.55 -2.54
C VAL A 84 -5.21 -14.72 -2.05
N PRO A 85 -4.71 -15.95 -2.03
CA PRO A 85 -5.47 -17.06 -1.48
C PRO A 85 -5.86 -16.83 -0.02
N GLY A 86 -7.15 -16.88 0.29
CA GLY A 86 -7.66 -16.61 1.62
C GLY A 86 -9.18 -16.52 1.69
N ARG A 87 -9.70 -16.24 2.88
CA ARG A 87 -11.12 -15.92 3.08
C ARG A 87 -11.26 -14.41 3.24
N TYR A 88 -12.01 -13.83 2.33
CA TYR A 88 -12.38 -12.43 2.40
C TYR A 88 -13.75 -12.30 3.07
N LEU A 89 -13.84 -11.50 4.12
CA LEU A 89 -15.11 -11.13 4.74
C LEU A 89 -15.88 -10.16 3.80
N ARG A 90 -15.15 -9.30 3.16
CA ARG A 90 -15.53 -8.36 2.12
C ARG A 90 -14.23 -7.87 1.47
N GLY A 91 -14.30 -6.96 0.54
CA GLY A 91 -13.07 -6.38 -0.03
C GLY A 91 -12.30 -7.35 -0.91
N THR A 92 -12.97 -8.30 -1.57
CA THR A 92 -12.31 -9.16 -2.55
C THR A 92 -11.82 -8.29 -3.71
N PRO A 93 -10.51 -8.30 -4.03
CA PRO A 93 -9.97 -7.51 -5.11
C PRO A 93 -10.68 -7.77 -6.46
N LEU A 94 -10.63 -6.76 -7.32
CA LEU A 94 -11.21 -6.80 -8.66
C LEU A 94 -10.63 -7.97 -9.47
N SER A 95 -11.50 -8.90 -9.87
CA SER A 95 -11.09 -10.07 -10.64
C SER A 95 -10.80 -9.72 -12.10
N LEU A 96 -10.01 -10.57 -12.77
CA LEU A 96 -9.75 -10.45 -14.21
C LEU A 96 -11.04 -10.50 -15.05
N LYS A 97 -12.04 -11.30 -14.63
CA LYS A 97 -13.33 -11.38 -15.29
C LYS A 97 -14.09 -10.06 -15.20
N GLU A 98 -14.18 -9.47 -14.02
CA GLU A 98 -14.84 -8.17 -13.81
C GLU A 98 -14.12 -7.05 -14.57
N THR A 99 -12.80 -7.05 -14.55
CA THR A 99 -12.01 -6.09 -15.34
C THR A 99 -12.32 -6.18 -16.83
N ARG A 100 -12.40 -7.39 -17.39
CA ARG A 100 -12.77 -7.58 -18.79
C ARG A 100 -14.20 -7.09 -19.09
N ASN A 101 -15.13 -7.29 -18.17
CA ASN A 101 -16.49 -6.78 -18.33
C ASN A 101 -16.51 -5.24 -18.33
N ILE A 102 -15.84 -4.60 -17.39
CA ILE A 102 -15.74 -3.14 -17.33
C ILE A 102 -15.10 -2.58 -18.63
N ILE A 103 -14.00 -3.18 -19.07
CA ILE A 103 -13.34 -2.76 -20.33
C ILE A 103 -14.25 -2.94 -21.54
N ARG A 104 -15.03 -4.00 -21.61
CA ARG A 104 -16.01 -4.23 -22.70
C ARG A 104 -17.09 -3.16 -22.70
N ASP A 105 -17.59 -2.79 -21.53
CA ASP A 105 -18.73 -1.90 -21.36
C ASP A 105 -18.37 -0.41 -21.41
N LEU A 106 -17.09 -0.07 -21.20
CA LEU A 106 -16.59 1.31 -21.36
C LEU A 106 -16.71 1.75 -22.85
N PRO A 107 -17.25 2.95 -23.17
CA PRO A 107 -17.29 3.48 -24.53
C PRO A 107 -15.88 3.73 -25.11
N SER A 108 -15.70 3.52 -26.42
CA SER A 108 -14.36 3.60 -27.05
C SER A 108 -13.73 5.01 -27.00
N HIS A 109 -14.53 6.04 -26.83
CA HIS A 109 -14.08 7.43 -26.73
C HIS A 109 -13.63 7.79 -25.30
N VAL A 110 -14.04 7.06 -24.27
CA VAL A 110 -13.67 7.33 -22.89
C VAL A 110 -12.23 6.88 -22.64
N PRO A 111 -11.32 7.78 -22.26
CA PRO A 111 -9.97 7.41 -21.85
C PRO A 111 -10.03 6.58 -20.57
N ALA A 112 -9.30 5.47 -20.54
CA ALA A 112 -9.32 4.55 -19.43
C ALA A 112 -7.92 4.14 -19.01
N LEU A 113 -7.63 4.23 -17.71
CA LEU A 113 -6.37 3.89 -17.08
C LEU A 113 -6.58 2.75 -16.09
N PHE A 114 -5.79 1.71 -16.20
CA PHE A 114 -5.71 0.65 -15.20
C PHE A 114 -4.28 0.54 -14.68
N GLY A 115 -4.15 0.51 -13.37
CA GLY A 115 -2.87 0.32 -12.66
C GLY A 115 -2.99 -0.72 -11.56
N GLY A 116 -1.94 -0.85 -10.75
CA GLY A 116 -1.87 -1.81 -9.65
C GLY A 116 -1.19 -3.13 -10.01
N TRP A 117 -1.10 -4.03 -9.04
CA TRP A 117 -0.32 -5.26 -9.14
C TRP A 117 -0.85 -6.24 -10.18
N ALA A 118 -2.17 -6.40 -10.28
CA ALA A 118 -2.79 -7.28 -11.28
C ALA A 118 -2.42 -6.88 -12.70
N ILE A 119 -2.32 -5.59 -13.00
CA ILE A 119 -1.99 -5.07 -14.31
C ILE A 119 -0.56 -5.44 -14.72
N ARG A 120 0.38 -5.38 -13.78
CA ARG A 120 1.76 -5.82 -14.02
C ARG A 120 1.82 -7.30 -14.37
N GLY A 121 1.10 -8.14 -13.61
CA GLY A 121 0.99 -9.58 -13.86
C GLY A 121 0.37 -9.90 -15.21
N TRP A 122 -0.68 -9.21 -15.62
CA TRP A 122 -1.34 -9.42 -16.91
C TRP A 122 -0.43 -9.11 -18.10
N ARG A 123 0.32 -8.02 -18.01
CA ARG A 123 1.30 -7.69 -19.06
C ARG A 123 2.41 -8.70 -19.17
N GLN A 124 2.90 -9.25 -18.06
CA GLN A 124 3.90 -10.33 -18.07
C GLN A 124 3.37 -11.61 -18.73
N GLN A 125 2.04 -11.87 -18.62
CA GLN A 125 1.36 -12.99 -19.28
C GLN A 125 0.98 -12.68 -20.75
N GLY A 126 1.42 -11.57 -21.30
CA GLY A 126 1.14 -11.20 -22.70
C GLY A 126 -0.26 -10.67 -22.96
N TRP A 127 -1.07 -10.40 -21.90
CA TRP A 127 -2.38 -9.81 -22.10
C TRP A 127 -2.27 -8.34 -22.48
N THR A 128 -2.70 -8.02 -23.68
CA THR A 128 -2.76 -6.64 -24.19
C THR A 128 -4.21 -6.32 -24.57
N PRO A 129 -4.81 -5.28 -24.00
CA PRO A 129 -6.16 -4.89 -24.39
C PRO A 129 -6.16 -4.36 -25.82
N LEU A 130 -7.12 -4.84 -26.62
CA LEU A 130 -7.30 -4.47 -28.04
C LEU A 130 -8.03 -3.12 -28.21
N ARG A 131 -7.89 -2.19 -27.27
CA ARG A 131 -8.70 -0.98 -27.24
C ARG A 131 -7.87 0.29 -27.33
N LYS A 132 -8.26 1.22 -28.22
CA LYS A 132 -7.50 2.43 -28.59
C LYS A 132 -7.28 3.42 -27.42
N ASN A 133 -8.24 3.57 -26.52
CA ASN A 133 -8.20 4.56 -25.44
C ASN A 133 -7.95 3.95 -24.06
N LEU A 134 -7.47 2.72 -23.99
CA LEU A 134 -7.14 2.03 -22.76
C LEU A 134 -5.65 1.99 -22.55
N PHE A 135 -5.20 2.37 -21.37
CA PHE A 135 -3.80 2.31 -20.98
C PHE A 135 -3.61 1.47 -19.73
N LEU A 136 -2.63 0.59 -19.76
CA LEU A 136 -2.21 -0.24 -18.64
C LEU A 136 -0.91 0.31 -18.06
N ALA A 137 -1.00 1.00 -16.92
CA ALA A 137 0.16 1.54 -16.24
C ALA A 137 0.93 0.43 -15.51
N VAL A 138 2.20 0.27 -15.87
CA VAL A 138 3.13 -0.66 -15.19
C VAL A 138 4.17 0.07 -14.33
N GLN A 139 4.13 1.38 -14.35
CA GLN A 139 4.86 2.28 -13.46
C GLN A 139 3.86 2.97 -12.54
N ASP A 140 4.12 4.20 -12.15
CA ASP A 140 3.26 4.93 -11.24
C ASP A 140 1.98 5.37 -11.96
N THR A 141 0.85 4.85 -11.49
CA THR A 141 -0.46 5.08 -12.12
C THR A 141 -0.89 6.54 -11.99
N ASP A 142 -0.59 7.14 -10.86
CA ASP A 142 -0.78 8.56 -10.55
C ASP A 142 -0.01 9.47 -11.52
N ALA A 143 1.31 9.25 -11.69
CA ALA A 143 2.13 10.00 -12.62
C ALA A 143 1.71 9.81 -14.08
N THR A 144 1.23 8.61 -14.42
CA THR A 144 0.67 8.32 -15.74
C THR A 144 -0.63 9.10 -15.98
N LEU A 145 -1.53 9.17 -14.98
CA LEU A 145 -2.74 9.99 -15.06
C LEU A 145 -2.40 11.47 -15.18
N TYR A 146 -1.50 11.98 -14.33
CA TYR A 146 -1.05 13.36 -14.39
C TYR A 146 -0.54 13.73 -15.79
N THR A 147 0.31 12.90 -16.37
CA THR A 147 0.84 13.12 -17.73
C THR A 147 -0.28 13.18 -18.76
N TYR A 148 -1.28 12.29 -18.65
CA TYR A 148 -2.44 12.31 -19.54
C TYR A 148 -3.25 13.60 -19.40
N LEU A 149 -3.55 14.03 -18.18
CA LEU A 149 -4.29 15.26 -17.92
C LEU A 149 -3.59 16.52 -18.49
N GLN A 150 -2.24 16.52 -18.49
CA GLN A 150 -1.46 17.64 -19.02
C GLN A 150 -1.32 17.61 -20.55
N THR A 151 -1.27 16.43 -21.17
CA THR A 151 -0.85 16.29 -22.57
C THR A 151 -1.90 15.66 -23.48
N GLY A 152 -2.95 15.06 -22.94
CA GLY A 152 -3.93 14.24 -23.66
C GLY A 152 -3.35 12.91 -24.16
N GLN A 153 -2.13 12.54 -23.77
CA GLN A 153 -1.45 11.33 -24.24
C GLN A 153 -1.04 10.42 -23.10
N TRP A 154 -1.33 9.13 -23.24
CA TRP A 154 -0.89 8.12 -22.29
C TRP A 154 0.60 7.83 -22.45
N LYS A 155 1.34 7.93 -21.33
CA LYS A 155 2.75 7.59 -21.27
C LYS A 155 3.08 7.00 -19.91
N HIS A 156 3.87 5.93 -19.87
CA HIS A 156 4.44 5.45 -18.61
C HIS A 156 5.34 6.53 -18.02
N THR A 157 5.03 6.95 -16.81
CA THR A 157 5.75 8.02 -16.11
C THR A 157 5.98 7.60 -14.67
N ARG A 158 7.09 8.04 -14.09
CA ARG A 158 7.35 7.93 -12.66
C ARG A 158 7.17 9.29 -12.01
N ARG A 159 6.60 9.31 -10.81
CA ARG A 159 6.53 10.51 -9.98
C ARG A 159 7.93 10.88 -9.47
N ASN A 160 8.17 12.17 -9.31
CA ASN A 160 9.30 12.69 -8.57
C ASN A 160 8.93 12.88 -7.09
N ALA A 161 9.90 13.27 -6.25
CA ALA A 161 9.69 13.43 -4.81
C ALA A 161 8.66 14.52 -4.49
N GLU A 162 8.68 15.64 -5.19
CA GLU A 162 7.72 16.73 -5.00
C GLU A 162 6.29 16.30 -5.35
N GLN A 163 6.10 15.61 -6.48
CA GLN A 163 4.82 15.04 -6.89
C GLN A 163 4.32 14.01 -5.87
N TRP A 164 5.24 13.21 -5.33
CA TRP A 164 4.88 12.23 -4.29
C TRP A 164 4.26 12.92 -3.08
N THR A 165 4.98 13.89 -2.50
CA THR A 165 4.49 14.69 -1.37
C THR A 165 3.15 15.36 -1.69
N GLN A 166 3.05 16.06 -2.82
CA GLN A 166 1.83 16.78 -3.21
C GLN A 166 0.62 15.87 -3.37
N TRP A 167 0.79 14.72 -4.05
CA TRP A 167 -0.33 13.80 -4.29
C TRP A 167 -0.68 12.98 -3.06
N ALA A 168 0.28 12.63 -2.21
CA ALA A 168 0.04 11.98 -0.94
C ALA A 168 -0.81 12.89 -0.01
N GLN A 169 -0.41 14.15 0.13
CA GLN A 169 -1.09 15.12 0.97
C GLN A 169 -2.48 15.50 0.42
N ALA A 170 -2.62 15.69 -0.90
CA ALA A 170 -3.93 15.93 -1.51
C ALA A 170 -4.83 14.69 -1.43
N GLY A 171 -4.25 13.50 -1.62
CA GLY A 171 -4.92 12.21 -1.52
C GLY A 171 -5.48 11.92 -0.13
N ALA A 172 -4.84 12.41 0.92
CA ALA A 172 -5.29 12.27 2.30
C ALA A 172 -6.66 12.94 2.56
N LEU A 173 -6.98 14.00 1.83
CA LEU A 173 -8.26 14.72 1.91
C LEU A 173 -9.23 14.33 0.78
N SER A 174 -8.86 13.42 -0.09
CA SER A 174 -9.61 13.06 -1.29
C SER A 174 -10.86 12.23 -1.00
N LYS A 175 -11.72 12.09 -2.02
CA LYS A 175 -12.91 11.22 -1.94
C LYS A 175 -12.57 9.75 -1.69
N ALA A 176 -11.35 9.29 -1.96
CA ALA A 176 -10.91 7.94 -1.60
C ALA A 176 -10.90 7.72 -0.07
N VAL A 177 -10.70 8.78 0.71
CA VAL A 177 -10.75 8.74 2.17
C VAL A 177 -12.13 9.18 2.67
N THR A 178 -12.59 10.37 2.31
CA THR A 178 -13.81 10.98 2.85
C THR A 178 -15.10 10.24 2.47
N ASN A 179 -15.11 9.55 1.34
CA ASN A 179 -16.25 8.73 0.87
C ASN A 179 -16.01 7.22 1.03
N HIS A 180 -14.93 6.81 1.71
CA HIS A 180 -14.67 5.39 1.94
C HIS A 180 -15.74 4.79 2.84
N PRO A 181 -16.37 3.66 2.47
CA PRO A 181 -17.48 3.09 3.24
C PRO A 181 -17.11 2.70 4.68
N ASP A 182 -15.83 2.42 4.93
CA ASP A 182 -15.33 2.01 6.25
C ASP A 182 -14.87 3.17 7.13
N LEU A 183 -14.91 4.41 6.65
CA LEU A 183 -14.61 5.58 7.46
C LEU A 183 -15.67 5.79 8.56
N GLY A 184 -16.93 5.48 8.25
CA GLY A 184 -18.04 5.73 9.17
C GLY A 184 -18.45 7.19 9.25
N GLU A 185 -19.47 7.46 10.05
CA GLU A 185 -19.98 8.80 10.31
C GLU A 185 -19.13 9.52 11.38
N GLU A 186 -19.23 10.83 11.46
CA GLU A 186 -18.42 11.65 12.38
C GLU A 186 -18.61 11.24 13.84
N GLU A 187 -19.84 10.95 14.23
CA GLU A 187 -20.18 10.53 15.60
C GLU A 187 -19.77 9.08 15.90
N LYS A 188 -19.55 8.29 14.87
CA LYS A 188 -19.17 6.88 14.98
C LYS A 188 -18.21 6.48 13.86
N ARG A 189 -16.94 6.84 14.05
CA ARG A 189 -15.89 6.45 13.09
C ARG A 189 -15.78 4.93 12.97
N GLY A 190 -15.60 4.49 11.73
CA GLY A 190 -15.40 3.09 11.38
C GLY A 190 -13.96 2.63 11.60
N PRO A 191 -13.70 1.36 11.32
CA PRO A 191 -12.37 0.76 11.52
C PRO A 191 -11.37 1.04 10.38
N LEU A 192 -11.64 2.00 9.51
CA LEU A 192 -10.77 2.29 8.36
C LEU A 192 -9.35 2.59 8.83
N THR A 193 -8.39 1.84 8.31
CA THR A 193 -6.97 2.06 8.51
C THR A 193 -6.38 2.79 7.31
N TYR A 194 -5.60 3.82 7.56
CA TYR A 194 -4.89 4.59 6.56
C TYR A 194 -3.50 4.00 6.35
N GLU A 195 -3.27 3.43 5.18
CA GLU A 195 -1.96 2.87 4.84
C GLU A 195 -1.06 3.96 4.26
N VAL A 196 0.11 4.13 4.84
CA VAL A 196 1.11 5.11 4.41
C VAL A 196 2.26 4.42 3.69
N GLU A 197 2.59 4.89 2.49
CA GLU A 197 3.83 4.47 1.80
C GLU A 197 5.00 5.27 2.37
N VAL A 198 5.87 4.59 3.14
CA VAL A 198 7.01 5.20 3.82
C VAL A 198 8.19 5.36 2.87
N TYR A 199 8.47 4.30 2.09
CA TYR A 199 9.47 4.33 1.03
C TYR A 199 9.19 3.25 -0.03
N GLN A 200 9.82 3.40 -1.18
CA GLN A 200 9.73 2.48 -2.31
C GLN A 200 11.08 1.85 -2.62
N GLY A 201 11.10 0.58 -2.97
CA GLY A 201 12.33 -0.15 -3.29
C GLY A 201 12.83 -1.03 -2.14
N CYS A 202 13.97 -1.68 -2.33
CA CYS A 202 14.52 -2.62 -1.37
C CYS A 202 16.04 -2.46 -1.25
N VAL A 203 16.57 -2.52 -0.02
CA VAL A 203 18.02 -2.48 0.20
C VAL A 203 18.76 -3.62 -0.51
N ARG A 204 18.06 -4.73 -0.77
CA ARG A 204 18.57 -5.87 -1.56
C ARG A 204 18.31 -5.73 -3.07
N TYR A 205 18.23 -4.53 -3.62
CA TYR A 205 17.91 -4.27 -5.03
C TYR A 205 18.88 -4.93 -6.03
N LYS A 206 20.13 -5.21 -5.65
CA LYS A 206 21.12 -5.90 -6.48
C LYS A 206 20.86 -7.41 -6.55
N ARG A 207 20.46 -8.03 -5.44
CA ARG A 207 20.26 -9.47 -5.30
C ARG A 207 19.12 -9.76 -4.31
N GLY A 208 17.91 -9.40 -4.67
CA GLY A 208 16.72 -9.65 -3.85
C GLY A 208 16.15 -11.06 -4.01
N CYS A 209 15.22 -11.42 -3.12
CA CYS A 209 14.51 -12.70 -3.17
C CYS A 209 13.84 -12.87 -4.55
N LYS A 210 13.99 -14.07 -5.16
CA LYS A 210 13.54 -14.30 -6.55
C LYS A 210 12.03 -14.17 -6.75
N PHE A 211 11.24 -14.45 -5.72
CA PHE A 211 9.78 -14.31 -5.76
C PHE A 211 9.32 -12.85 -5.60
N CYS A 212 10.14 -12.00 -4.98
CA CYS A 212 9.74 -10.67 -4.55
C CYS A 212 9.81 -9.63 -5.68
N ILE A 213 8.83 -8.71 -5.69
CA ILE A 213 8.80 -7.60 -6.64
C ILE A 213 9.57 -6.37 -6.13
N GLU A 214 9.73 -6.21 -4.83
CA GLU A 214 10.30 -5.01 -4.23
C GLU A 214 11.74 -4.71 -4.68
N PRO A 215 12.66 -5.68 -4.77
CA PRO A 215 13.99 -5.43 -5.33
C PRO A 215 13.98 -4.91 -6.78
N LYS A 216 12.92 -5.26 -7.55
CA LYS A 216 12.77 -4.80 -8.94
C LYS A 216 12.35 -3.34 -9.06
N LYS A 217 11.87 -2.74 -7.98
CA LYS A 217 11.61 -1.29 -7.91
C LYS A 217 12.91 -0.47 -7.82
N GLY A 218 14.02 -1.12 -7.45
CA GLY A 218 15.36 -0.51 -7.39
C GLY A 218 15.82 -0.17 -5.98
N ILE A 219 16.80 0.72 -5.91
CA ILE A 219 17.32 1.25 -4.64
C ILE A 219 16.22 2.01 -3.91
N PRO A 220 16.18 1.95 -2.57
CA PRO A 220 15.17 2.68 -1.81
C PRO A 220 15.15 4.18 -2.09
N ILE A 221 13.95 4.71 -2.23
CA ILE A 221 13.65 6.14 -2.28
C ILE A 221 12.74 6.43 -1.11
N TRP A 222 13.23 7.18 -0.14
CA TRP A 222 12.53 7.48 1.11
C TRP A 222 11.78 8.80 1.04
N ARG A 223 10.66 8.86 1.75
CA ARG A 223 9.99 10.10 2.13
C ARG A 223 10.55 10.57 3.46
N THR A 224 10.54 11.87 3.71
CA THR A 224 11.01 12.38 5.01
C THR A 224 9.97 12.17 6.11
N PRO A 225 10.37 12.10 7.39
CA PRO A 225 9.44 12.01 8.51
C PRO A 225 8.38 13.11 8.48
N GLU A 226 8.76 14.35 8.20
CA GLU A 226 7.88 15.52 8.18
C GLU A 226 6.79 15.39 7.09
N ASP A 227 7.16 14.90 5.90
CA ASP A 227 6.22 14.68 4.81
C ASP A 227 5.17 13.63 5.19
N ILE A 228 5.59 12.54 5.82
CA ILE A 228 4.69 11.48 6.28
C ILE A 228 3.78 11.97 7.42
N ILE A 229 4.34 12.68 8.40
CA ILE A 229 3.57 13.24 9.53
C ILE A 229 2.50 14.20 9.02
N GLU A 230 2.84 15.08 8.06
CA GLU A 230 1.87 16.00 7.48
C GLU A 230 0.76 15.28 6.68
N GLU A 231 1.09 14.24 5.91
CA GLU A 231 0.09 13.41 5.24
C GLU A 231 -0.88 12.79 6.24
N VAL A 232 -0.38 12.21 7.32
CA VAL A 232 -1.22 11.58 8.36
C VAL A 232 -2.07 12.60 9.09
N ARG A 233 -1.54 13.80 9.39
CA ARG A 233 -2.33 14.89 9.99
C ARG A 233 -3.52 15.26 9.12
N ARG A 234 -3.34 15.35 7.80
CA ARG A 234 -4.44 15.59 6.84
C ARG A 234 -5.43 14.42 6.82
N ALA A 235 -4.98 13.19 6.92
CA ALA A 235 -5.87 12.04 7.03
C ALA A 235 -6.72 12.10 8.31
N HIS A 236 -6.15 12.57 9.42
CA HIS A 236 -6.91 12.84 10.65
C HIS A 236 -7.93 13.98 10.44
N ASP A 237 -7.61 15.02 9.67
CA ASP A 237 -8.56 16.08 9.29
C ASP A 237 -9.74 15.51 8.47
N ALA A 238 -9.50 14.48 7.65
CA ALA A 238 -10.53 13.74 6.93
C ALA A 238 -11.33 12.74 7.81
N GLY A 239 -10.94 12.56 9.08
CA GLY A 239 -11.64 11.73 10.06
C GLY A 239 -11.06 10.33 10.28
N VAL A 240 -9.96 9.96 9.63
CA VAL A 240 -9.26 8.69 9.90
C VAL A 240 -8.62 8.75 11.30
N GLN A 241 -8.61 7.62 12.00
CA GLN A 241 -7.99 7.50 13.32
C GLN A 241 -6.87 6.44 13.39
N HIS A 242 -6.84 5.52 12.44
CA HIS A 242 -5.93 4.36 12.48
C HIS A 242 -4.94 4.42 11.33
N VAL A 243 -3.68 4.17 11.62
CA VAL A 243 -2.57 4.29 10.66
C VAL A 243 -1.74 3.01 10.64
N ARG A 244 -1.41 2.57 9.44
CA ARG A 244 -0.47 1.50 9.17
C ARG A 244 0.69 2.06 8.36
N LEU A 245 1.91 1.93 8.86
CA LEU A 245 3.11 2.23 8.11
C LEU A 245 3.42 1.03 7.21
N GLY A 246 2.81 1.04 6.05
CA GLY A 246 2.97 0.02 4.99
C GLY A 246 3.84 0.53 3.85
N GLY A 247 3.71 -0.08 2.67
CA GLY A 247 4.42 0.36 1.46
C GLY A 247 5.93 0.40 1.60
N MET A 248 6.50 -0.30 2.58
CA MET A 248 7.94 -0.44 2.80
C MET A 248 8.32 -1.91 2.95
N THR A 249 9.55 -2.25 2.57
CA THR A 249 10.03 -3.62 2.66
C THR A 249 10.46 -4.02 4.07
N ASP A 250 10.85 -3.05 4.89
CA ASP A 250 11.42 -3.29 6.21
C ASP A 250 11.51 -2.00 7.02
N THR A 251 11.00 -2.03 8.23
CA THR A 251 11.00 -0.88 9.14
C THR A 251 12.42 -0.48 9.55
N TYR A 252 13.32 -1.44 9.76
CA TYR A 252 14.70 -1.18 10.22
C TYR A 252 15.58 -0.54 9.15
N THR A 253 15.20 -0.63 7.88
CA THR A 253 15.97 -0.05 6.79
C THR A 253 15.46 1.31 6.32
N TYR A 254 14.48 1.89 7.02
CA TYR A 254 14.07 3.26 6.72
C TYR A 254 15.23 4.24 6.93
N MET A 255 15.64 4.91 5.86
CA MET A 255 16.80 5.81 5.83
C MET A 255 18.11 5.18 6.35
N ALA A 256 18.30 3.86 6.15
CA ALA A 256 19.51 3.15 6.53
C ALA A 256 20.73 3.68 5.78
N GLU A 257 21.88 3.60 6.42
CA GLU A 257 23.17 4.05 5.88
C GLU A 257 23.89 2.92 5.12
N GLY A 258 24.69 3.27 4.13
CA GLY A 258 25.51 2.30 3.39
C GLY A 258 24.74 1.39 2.44
N VAL A 259 23.53 1.74 2.01
CA VAL A 259 22.67 0.89 1.14
C VAL A 259 23.34 0.51 -0.19
N LYS A 260 24.26 1.32 -0.70
CA LYS A 260 24.96 1.02 -1.95
C LYS A 260 26.22 0.18 -1.76
N GLU A 261 26.81 0.25 -0.59
CA GLU A 261 28.13 -0.25 -0.26
C GLU A 261 28.08 -1.56 0.55
N LEU A 262 27.14 -1.66 1.49
CA LEU A 262 27.06 -2.76 2.46
C LEU A 262 26.04 -3.82 2.01
N GLU A 263 26.31 -5.09 2.33
CA GLU A 263 25.35 -6.18 2.19
C GLU A 263 24.21 -6.03 3.22
N TYR A 264 24.57 -5.61 4.42
CA TYR A 264 23.65 -5.31 5.53
C TYR A 264 23.78 -3.83 5.87
N PRO A 265 22.99 -2.94 5.25
CA PRO A 265 22.98 -1.51 5.58
C PRO A 265 22.73 -1.28 7.05
N VAL A 266 23.38 -0.24 7.60
CA VAL A 266 23.27 0.08 9.02
C VAL A 266 21.94 0.80 9.26
N PRO A 267 21.06 0.29 10.14
CA PRO A 267 19.82 0.96 10.51
C PRO A 267 20.10 2.34 11.11
N ASN A 268 19.21 3.29 10.82
CA ASN A 268 19.32 4.65 11.37
C ASN A 268 18.16 4.89 12.35
N PRO A 269 18.41 4.88 13.68
CA PRO A 269 17.36 5.06 14.68
C PRO A 269 16.70 6.44 14.67
N GLU A 270 17.44 7.49 14.31
CA GLU A 270 16.96 8.87 14.44
C GLU A 270 15.75 9.20 13.56
N PRO A 271 15.74 8.95 12.23
CA PRO A 271 14.56 9.21 11.40
C PRO A 271 13.34 8.37 11.81
N ILE A 272 13.56 7.15 12.31
CA ILE A 272 12.47 6.28 12.78
C ILE A 272 11.84 6.87 14.04
N ALA A 273 12.68 7.30 14.99
CA ALA A 273 12.21 7.94 16.21
C ALA A 273 11.47 9.25 15.90
N GLN A 274 12.02 10.08 15.02
CA GLN A 274 11.39 11.33 14.58
C GLN A 274 10.01 11.06 13.96
N LEU A 275 9.90 10.06 13.07
CA LEU A 275 8.63 9.69 12.44
C LEU A 275 7.61 9.22 13.48
N LEU A 276 7.97 8.24 14.29
CA LEU A 276 7.02 7.57 15.18
C LEU A 276 6.58 8.49 16.34
N HIS A 277 7.50 9.24 16.94
CA HIS A 277 7.14 10.23 17.97
C HIS A 277 6.31 11.37 17.38
N GLY A 278 6.68 11.90 16.21
CA GLY A 278 5.91 12.94 15.53
C GLY A 278 4.49 12.51 15.15
N LEU A 279 4.29 11.24 14.80
CA LEU A 279 2.94 10.70 14.60
C LEU A 279 2.15 10.65 15.93
N ARG A 280 2.80 10.31 17.05
CA ARG A 280 2.16 10.23 18.37
C ARG A 280 1.83 11.57 19.01
N GLU A 281 2.41 12.68 18.52
CA GLU A 281 2.02 14.03 18.96
C GLU A 281 0.57 14.39 18.60
N ASP A 282 -0.02 13.74 17.60
CA ASP A 282 -1.43 13.95 17.25
C ASP A 282 -2.34 13.05 18.10
N GLU A 283 -3.05 13.65 19.06
CA GLU A 283 -3.95 12.95 19.98
C GLU A 283 -5.10 12.21 19.28
N ARG A 284 -5.38 12.52 17.99
CA ARG A 284 -6.40 11.82 17.18
C ARG A 284 -5.93 10.43 16.73
N LEU A 285 -4.62 10.15 16.82
CA LEU A 285 -4.07 8.87 16.41
C LEU A 285 -4.49 7.75 17.37
N GLY A 286 -5.30 6.84 16.87
CA GLY A 286 -5.75 5.65 17.59
C GLY A 286 -4.72 4.51 17.50
N ILE A 287 -4.89 3.65 16.49
CA ILE A 287 -3.99 2.52 16.26
C ILE A 287 -2.85 2.95 15.33
N LEU A 288 -1.62 2.63 15.73
CA LEU A 288 -0.43 2.75 14.88
C LEU A 288 0.24 1.39 14.78
N HIS A 289 0.38 0.89 13.55
CA HIS A 289 1.06 -0.36 13.24
C HIS A 289 2.14 -0.17 12.19
N THR A 290 3.12 -1.07 12.16
CA THR A 290 4.04 -1.29 11.05
C THR A 290 4.02 -2.76 10.65
N ASP A 291 4.59 -3.11 9.49
CA ASP A 291 4.44 -4.47 8.96
C ASP A 291 5.68 -5.32 9.12
N ASN A 292 6.73 -4.97 8.40
CA ASN A 292 7.83 -5.88 8.14
C ASN A 292 9.11 -5.48 8.89
N GLY A 293 9.85 -6.48 9.34
CA GLY A 293 11.21 -6.36 9.80
C GLY A 293 12.15 -7.31 9.06
N ASN A 294 13.39 -6.92 8.89
CA ASN A 294 14.41 -7.71 8.23
C ASN A 294 15.30 -8.40 9.26
N PRO A 295 15.18 -9.73 9.47
CA PRO A 295 15.93 -10.42 10.50
C PRO A 295 17.44 -10.36 10.32
N SER A 296 17.93 -10.34 9.07
CA SER A 296 19.37 -10.24 8.80
C SER A 296 19.91 -8.89 9.21
N ILE A 297 19.21 -7.81 8.83
CA ILE A 297 19.59 -6.44 9.23
C ILE A 297 19.62 -6.31 10.73
N ILE A 298 18.61 -6.83 11.43
CA ILE A 298 18.53 -6.81 12.89
C ILE A 298 19.69 -7.59 13.53
N ALA A 299 20.00 -8.77 13.00
CA ALA A 299 21.04 -9.64 13.56
C ALA A 299 22.46 -9.09 13.37
N GLU A 300 22.70 -8.44 12.22
CA GLU A 300 24.03 -7.92 11.88
C GLU A 300 24.29 -6.51 12.46
N ASN A 301 23.24 -5.82 12.95
CA ASN A 301 23.32 -4.45 13.50
C ASN A 301 22.52 -4.37 14.83
N LEU A 302 22.94 -5.11 15.83
CA LEU A 302 22.16 -5.29 17.08
C LEU A 302 21.99 -4.00 17.89
N GLU A 303 22.99 -3.12 17.94
CA GLU A 303 22.93 -1.88 18.72
C GLU A 303 21.88 -0.92 18.17
N GLU A 304 21.94 -0.62 16.89
CA GLU A 304 20.99 0.27 16.21
C GLU A 304 19.59 -0.36 16.19
N SER A 305 19.52 -1.68 15.98
CA SER A 305 18.26 -2.41 16.00
C SER A 305 17.62 -2.45 17.38
N GLU A 306 18.40 -2.49 18.45
CA GLU A 306 17.89 -2.36 19.82
C GLU A 306 17.26 -1.00 20.05
N ALA A 307 17.92 0.09 19.63
CA ALA A 307 17.39 1.44 19.73
C ALA A 307 16.05 1.58 18.99
N ILE A 308 15.99 1.09 17.75
CA ILE A 308 14.75 1.08 16.95
C ILE A 308 13.67 0.24 17.63
N THR A 309 14.00 -0.95 18.12
CA THR A 309 13.02 -1.83 18.79
C THR A 309 12.40 -1.15 20.02
N LYS A 310 13.19 -0.44 20.81
CA LYS A 310 12.70 0.34 21.97
C LYS A 310 11.70 1.41 21.52
N THR A 311 12.02 2.16 20.47
CA THR A 311 11.11 3.16 19.89
C THR A 311 9.80 2.51 19.38
N LEU A 312 9.88 1.36 18.70
CA LEU A 312 8.69 0.64 18.25
C LEU A 312 7.80 0.20 19.43
N VAL A 313 8.41 -0.33 20.50
CA VAL A 313 7.69 -0.76 21.72
C VAL A 313 7.04 0.42 22.43
N GLU A 314 7.66 1.59 22.42
CA GLU A 314 7.14 2.82 23.02
C GLU A 314 5.98 3.41 22.23
N THR A 315 6.06 3.40 20.90
CA THR A 315 5.17 4.20 20.04
C THR A 315 4.08 3.41 19.35
N LEU A 316 4.31 2.12 19.01
CA LEU A 316 3.27 1.30 18.36
C LEU A 316 2.15 0.95 19.34
N SER A 317 0.99 0.64 18.79
CA SER A 317 -0.14 0.15 19.59
C SER A 317 0.12 -1.26 20.08
N ASP A 318 -0.33 -1.57 21.29
CA ASP A 318 -0.23 -2.91 21.88
C ASP A 318 -0.80 -3.97 20.93
N GLY A 319 -0.09 -5.09 20.79
CA GLY A 319 -0.43 -6.17 19.89
C GLY A 319 0.10 -5.97 18.47
N ALA A 320 0.94 -4.95 18.23
CA ALA A 320 1.62 -4.80 16.96
C ALA A 320 2.47 -6.03 16.65
N VAL A 321 2.44 -6.47 15.39
CA VAL A 321 3.20 -7.62 14.91
C VAL A 321 4.22 -7.14 13.88
N LEU A 322 5.49 -7.40 14.15
CA LEU A 322 6.57 -7.19 13.20
C LEU A 322 6.82 -8.50 12.44
N SER A 323 6.46 -8.54 11.17
CA SER A 323 6.53 -9.75 10.35
C SER A 323 7.93 -9.97 9.80
N PHE A 324 8.48 -11.17 10.04
CA PHE A 324 9.78 -11.61 9.57
C PHE A 324 9.63 -12.63 8.44
N GLY A 325 10.25 -12.35 7.29
CA GLY A 325 10.31 -13.28 6.17
C GLY A 325 11.48 -14.26 6.33
N LEU A 326 11.23 -15.45 6.87
CA LEU A 326 12.16 -16.58 6.79
C LEU A 326 11.95 -17.35 5.48
N GLU A 327 10.71 -17.49 5.07
CA GLU A 327 10.19 -18.18 3.89
C GLU A 327 10.45 -19.70 3.90
N SER A 328 11.66 -20.14 4.22
CA SER A 328 12.04 -21.54 4.41
C SER A 328 13.20 -21.63 5.41
N ALA A 329 13.30 -22.74 6.13
CA ALA A 329 14.45 -23.05 6.99
C ALA A 329 15.49 -23.96 6.31
N ASP A 330 15.20 -24.43 5.10
CA ASP A 330 16.10 -25.32 4.34
C ASP A 330 17.19 -24.52 3.63
N PRO A 331 18.50 -24.81 3.87
CA PRO A 331 19.59 -24.09 3.23
C PRO A 331 19.58 -24.17 1.70
N SER A 332 19.16 -25.30 1.11
CA SER A 332 19.10 -25.47 -0.33
C SER A 332 18.02 -24.60 -0.98
N VAL A 333 16.88 -24.46 -0.31
CA VAL A 333 15.80 -23.55 -0.71
C VAL A 333 16.24 -22.08 -0.58
N HIS A 334 16.98 -21.74 0.49
CA HIS A 334 17.56 -20.41 0.67
C HIS A 334 18.46 -20.03 -0.49
N GLU A 335 19.41 -20.87 -0.85
CA GLU A 335 20.33 -20.61 -1.95
C GLU A 335 19.59 -20.52 -3.29
N ALA A 336 18.69 -21.48 -3.56
CA ALA A 336 17.93 -21.52 -4.81
C ALA A 336 17.07 -20.27 -5.05
N ASN A 337 16.57 -19.63 -3.98
CA ASN A 337 15.64 -18.48 -4.05
C ASN A 337 16.23 -17.16 -3.60
N TRP A 338 17.53 -17.12 -3.20
CA TRP A 338 18.20 -15.93 -2.68
C TRP A 338 17.47 -15.32 -1.47
N LEU A 339 17.02 -16.17 -0.56
CA LEU A 339 16.28 -15.73 0.61
C LEU A 339 17.15 -14.83 1.51
N ASN A 340 16.49 -14.02 2.32
CA ASN A 340 17.14 -12.91 3.01
C ASN A 340 17.90 -13.32 4.26
N CYS A 341 17.32 -14.17 5.10
CA CYS A 341 17.89 -14.50 6.40
C CYS A 341 17.99 -16.02 6.62
N ASP A 342 18.97 -16.42 7.39
CA ASP A 342 19.07 -17.77 7.89
C ASP A 342 18.34 -17.95 9.24
N PRO A 343 18.16 -19.20 9.71
CA PRO A 343 17.49 -19.47 10.99
C PRO A 343 18.21 -18.91 12.22
N ALA A 344 19.53 -18.67 12.16
CA ALA A 344 20.28 -18.10 13.28
C ALA A 344 20.03 -16.60 13.40
N GLN A 345 20.05 -15.89 12.28
CA GLN A 345 19.70 -14.46 12.19
C GLN A 345 18.24 -14.24 12.64
N LEU A 346 17.30 -15.08 12.17
CA LEU A 346 15.92 -15.01 12.63
C LEU A 346 15.78 -15.19 14.15
N LYS A 347 16.47 -16.18 14.74
CA LYS A 347 16.45 -16.39 16.20
C LYS A 347 16.97 -15.19 16.96
N SER A 348 18.01 -14.51 16.43
CA SER A 348 18.55 -13.28 17.00
C SER A 348 17.51 -12.16 16.99
N ALA A 349 16.86 -11.93 15.86
CA ALA A 349 15.79 -10.94 15.71
C ALA A 349 14.61 -11.22 16.65
N ILE A 350 14.13 -12.47 16.72
CA ILE A 350 13.04 -12.87 17.63
C ILE A 350 13.42 -12.62 19.09
N ARG A 351 14.66 -12.92 19.50
CA ARG A 351 15.12 -12.66 20.86
C ARG A 351 15.10 -11.17 21.19
N LEU A 352 15.54 -10.33 20.26
CA LEU A 352 15.51 -8.89 20.43
C LEU A 352 14.07 -8.39 20.65
N ILE A 353 13.16 -8.74 19.75
CA ILE A 353 11.75 -8.35 19.87
C ILE A 353 11.13 -8.83 21.17
N ASN A 354 11.34 -10.10 21.54
CA ASN A 354 10.79 -10.64 22.80
C ASN A 354 11.42 -10.03 24.05
N THR A 355 12.65 -9.54 23.99
CA THR A 355 13.29 -8.87 25.13
C THR A 355 12.53 -7.63 25.54
N TYR A 356 12.12 -6.82 24.57
CA TYR A 356 11.46 -5.53 24.79
C TYR A 356 9.94 -5.58 24.62
N GLY A 357 9.43 -6.39 23.68
CA GLY A 357 8.02 -6.39 23.27
C GLY A 357 7.08 -7.29 24.06
N ARG A 358 7.61 -8.22 24.88
CA ARG A 358 6.79 -9.22 25.62
C ARG A 358 5.92 -8.63 26.74
N GLU A 359 6.28 -7.46 27.23
CA GLU A 359 5.49 -6.77 28.24
C GLU A 359 4.09 -6.47 27.73
N ARG A 360 3.09 -6.64 28.61
CA ARG A 360 1.70 -6.32 28.25
C ARG A 360 1.42 -4.85 28.50
N GLY A 361 0.88 -4.21 27.48
CA GLY A 361 0.43 -2.84 27.57
C GLY A 361 -0.97 -2.72 28.16
N GLU A 362 -1.56 -1.55 28.07
CA GLU A 362 -2.87 -1.19 28.65
C GLU A 362 -4.02 -2.06 28.15
N ARG A 363 -3.94 -2.52 26.91
CA ARG A 363 -4.94 -3.42 26.29
C ARG A 363 -4.77 -4.90 26.67
N GLY A 364 -3.78 -5.23 27.51
CA GLY A 364 -3.49 -6.59 27.93
C GLY A 364 -2.80 -7.45 26.88
N LEU A 365 -2.45 -6.88 25.72
CA LEU A 365 -1.67 -7.52 24.66
C LEU A 365 -0.19 -7.24 24.84
N PRO A 366 0.71 -8.12 24.38
CA PRO A 366 2.15 -7.76 24.28
C PRO A 366 2.32 -6.49 23.46
N LYS A 367 3.29 -5.66 23.83
CA LYS A 367 3.53 -4.39 23.12
C LYS A 367 3.97 -4.60 21.69
N LEU A 368 4.85 -5.60 21.45
CA LEU A 368 5.33 -5.96 20.12
C LEU A 368 5.56 -7.46 20.03
N LEU A 369 5.12 -8.08 18.95
CA LEU A 369 5.22 -9.50 18.68
C LEU A 369 6.03 -9.77 17.42
N PRO A 370 6.91 -10.80 17.40
CA PRO A 370 7.49 -11.29 16.16
C PRO A 370 6.46 -12.15 15.41
N GLY A 371 6.17 -11.80 14.16
CA GLY A 371 5.43 -12.63 13.20
C GLY A 371 6.39 -13.41 12.32
N LEU A 372 5.98 -14.57 11.81
CA LEU A 372 6.79 -15.39 10.91
C LEU A 372 6.04 -15.70 9.64
N ASN A 373 6.67 -15.41 8.50
CA ASN A 373 6.14 -15.73 7.19
C ASN A 373 6.91 -16.90 6.57
N PHE A 374 6.16 -17.81 5.95
CA PHE A 374 6.69 -18.96 5.21
C PHE A 374 6.00 -19.02 3.84
N ILE A 375 6.75 -19.46 2.82
CA ILE A 375 6.22 -19.67 1.48
C ILE A 375 6.39 -21.16 1.13
N ALA A 376 5.30 -21.81 0.75
CA ALA A 376 5.31 -23.16 0.22
C ALA A 376 5.43 -23.15 -1.31
N GLY A 377 6.14 -24.12 -1.89
CA GLY A 377 6.32 -24.23 -3.34
C GLY A 377 7.47 -23.38 -3.89
N LEU A 378 8.44 -23.03 -3.08
CA LEU A 378 9.68 -22.40 -3.53
C LEU A 378 10.55 -23.38 -4.34
N ASN A 379 11.45 -22.84 -5.19
CA ASN A 379 12.39 -23.67 -5.92
C ASN A 379 13.25 -24.49 -4.96
N GLY A 380 13.30 -25.81 -5.15
CA GLY A 380 14.12 -26.73 -4.35
C GLY A 380 13.39 -27.33 -3.13
N GLU A 381 12.11 -27.07 -2.97
CA GLU A 381 11.25 -27.82 -2.03
C GLU A 381 10.92 -29.22 -2.52
#